data_c909885ef4d09dd87c365a5968220a6b
#
_entry.id   c909885ef4d09dd87c365a5968220a6b
#
_cell.length_a   1.000
_cell.length_b   1.000
_cell.length_c   1.000
_cell.angle_alpha   90.00
_cell.angle_beta   90.00
_cell.angle_gamma   90.00
#
_symmetry.space_group_name_H-M   'P 1'
#
loop_
_entity.id
_entity.type
_entity.pdbx_description
1 polymer ?
#
loop_
_entity_poly.entity_id
_entity_poly.type
_entity_poly.pdbx_seq_one_letter_code
_entity_poly.pdbx_strand_id
1 'polypeptide(L)'
;MKSLIVRLWPREAMPRSYFGLVRRLVEACPRLEVIKRSVCIEGARRAFARAKVHWGKLDAEKLVTEGPPEGKEHRRPEKYYEGVLKGSRLVANECTRDVIFEKFARVYPMR
;
A
#
# COMPACT_ATOMS: atom_id res chain seq x y z
N MET A 1 3.75 -16.49 12.83
CA MET A 1 2.48 -16.15 13.48
C MET A 1 2.62 -15.01 14.49
N LYS A 2 3.46 -15.12 15.50
CA LYS A 2 3.67 -14.07 16.52
C LYS A 2 4.13 -12.74 15.88
N SER A 3 5.04 -12.79 14.91
CA SER A 3 5.53 -11.62 14.20
C SER A 3 4.40 -10.87 13.46
N LEU A 4 3.47 -11.59 12.85
CA LEU A 4 2.32 -11.00 12.17
C LEU A 4 1.41 -10.28 13.16
N ILE A 5 1.14 -10.88 14.32
CA ILE A 5 0.28 -10.26 15.34
C ILE A 5 0.90 -8.98 15.88
N VAL A 6 2.21 -8.96 16.13
CA VAL A 6 2.91 -7.76 16.59
C VAL A 6 2.82 -6.64 15.55
N ARG A 7 2.89 -6.95 14.26
CA ARG A 7 2.76 -5.96 13.19
C ARG A 7 1.34 -5.44 13.04
N LEU A 8 0.33 -6.28 13.24
CA LEU A 8 -1.08 -5.90 13.12
C LEU A 8 -1.59 -5.16 14.36
N TRP A 9 -1.06 -5.51 15.53
CA TRP A 9 -1.43 -4.90 16.82
C TRP A 9 -0.18 -4.51 17.61
N PRO A 10 0.57 -3.50 17.14
CA PRO A 10 1.89 -3.20 17.73
C PRO A 10 1.86 -2.72 19.18
N ARG A 11 0.71 -2.22 19.65
CA ARG A 11 0.56 -1.68 21.00
C ARG A 11 -0.16 -2.62 21.97
N GLU A 12 -0.57 -3.78 21.48
CA GLU A 12 -1.28 -4.75 22.30
C GLU A 12 -0.36 -5.89 22.74
N ALA A 13 -0.63 -6.40 23.95
CA ALA A 13 0.06 -7.56 24.45
C ALA A 13 -0.29 -8.81 23.62
N MET A 14 0.69 -9.69 23.44
CA MET A 14 0.48 -10.95 22.75
C MET A 14 -0.52 -11.84 23.54
N PRO A 15 -1.53 -12.43 22.88
CA PRO A 15 -2.43 -13.36 23.55
C PRO A 15 -1.67 -14.56 24.11
N ARG A 16 -2.00 -14.97 25.33
CA ARG A 16 -1.35 -16.10 26.01
C ARG A 16 -1.99 -17.44 25.70
N SER A 17 -3.28 -17.47 25.42
CA SER A 17 -4.00 -18.70 25.12
C SER A 17 -4.04 -18.98 23.61
N TYR A 18 -4.10 -20.26 23.26
CA TYR A 18 -4.29 -20.69 21.88
C TYR A 18 -5.58 -20.11 21.29
N PHE A 19 -6.66 -20.12 22.05
CA PHE A 19 -7.95 -19.56 21.62
C PHE A 19 -7.84 -18.07 21.32
N GLY A 20 -7.18 -17.32 22.19
CA GLY A 20 -6.95 -15.89 21.97
C GLY A 20 -6.12 -15.62 20.73
N LEU A 21 -5.11 -16.46 20.46
CA LEU A 21 -4.27 -16.35 19.29
C LEU A 21 -5.06 -16.61 17.99
N VAL A 22 -5.91 -17.66 17.99
CA VAL A 22 -6.78 -17.96 16.84
C VAL A 22 -7.76 -16.83 16.59
N ARG A 23 -8.37 -16.30 17.65
CA ARG A 23 -9.28 -15.16 17.56
C ARG A 23 -8.59 -13.96 16.90
N ARG A 24 -7.37 -13.62 17.31
CA ARG A 24 -6.59 -12.53 16.70
C ARG A 24 -6.33 -12.79 15.23
N LEU A 25 -6.03 -14.02 14.84
CA LEU A 25 -5.80 -14.36 13.44
C LEU A 25 -7.07 -14.20 12.59
N VAL A 26 -8.22 -14.59 13.12
CA VAL A 26 -9.50 -14.40 12.43
C VAL A 26 -9.80 -12.90 12.26
N GLU A 27 -9.54 -12.10 13.29
CA GLU A 27 -9.70 -10.65 13.24
C GLU A 27 -8.68 -9.97 12.34
N ALA A 28 -7.59 -10.64 11.99
CA ALA A 28 -6.52 -10.08 11.18
C ALA A 28 -6.94 -9.82 9.72
N CYS A 29 -7.88 -10.61 9.17
CA CYS A 29 -8.25 -10.51 7.77
C CYS A 29 -8.70 -9.12 7.35
N PRO A 30 -9.66 -8.45 8.03
CA PRO A 30 -10.03 -7.07 7.68
C PRO A 30 -8.86 -6.09 7.86
N ARG A 31 -8.03 -6.28 8.89
CA ARG A 31 -6.87 -5.42 9.14
C ARG A 31 -5.82 -5.57 8.04
N LEU A 32 -5.59 -6.79 7.56
CA LEU A 32 -4.67 -7.05 6.45
C LEU A 32 -5.14 -6.37 5.17
N GLU A 33 -6.43 -6.41 4.87
CA GLU A 33 -6.99 -5.71 3.71
C GLU A 33 -6.80 -4.20 3.81
N VAL A 34 -7.02 -3.62 4.99
CA VAL A 34 -6.80 -2.19 5.20
C VAL A 34 -5.33 -1.82 5.03
N ILE A 35 -4.42 -2.60 5.61
CA ILE A 35 -2.98 -2.36 5.49
C ILE A 35 -2.55 -2.47 4.03
N LYS A 36 -2.97 -3.52 3.34
CA LYS A 36 -2.67 -3.74 1.93
C LYS A 36 -3.12 -2.56 1.07
N ARG A 37 -4.36 -2.13 1.26
CA ARG A 37 -4.89 -0.98 0.53
C ARG A 37 -4.12 0.30 0.85
N SER A 38 -3.81 0.55 2.12
CA SER A 38 -3.07 1.72 2.55
C SER A 38 -1.67 1.77 1.95
N VAL A 39 -0.99 0.63 1.90
CA VAL A 39 0.34 0.53 1.29
C VAL A 39 0.28 0.79 -0.21
N CYS A 40 -0.73 0.25 -0.90
CA CYS A 40 -0.94 0.48 -2.33
C CYS A 40 -1.20 1.96 -2.62
N ILE A 41 -2.05 2.60 -1.84
CA ILE A 41 -2.35 4.03 -1.97
C ILE A 41 -1.08 4.85 -1.75
N GLU A 42 -0.32 4.56 -0.70
CA GLU A 42 0.91 5.28 -0.40
C GLU A 42 1.95 5.14 -1.50
N GLY A 43 2.11 3.93 -2.05
CA GLY A 43 3.01 3.67 -3.16
C GLY A 43 2.62 4.46 -4.41
N ALA A 44 1.35 4.41 -4.78
CA ALA A 44 0.83 5.16 -5.92
C ALA A 44 0.98 6.67 -5.73
N ARG A 45 0.64 7.16 -4.52
CA ARG A 45 0.75 8.58 -4.18
C ARG A 45 2.18 9.08 -4.33
N ARG A 46 3.16 8.33 -3.83
CA ARG A 46 4.57 8.69 -3.94
C ARG A 46 5.07 8.69 -5.38
N ALA A 47 4.65 7.70 -6.16
CA ALA A 47 5.02 7.61 -7.56
C ALA A 47 4.42 8.76 -8.38
N PHE A 48 3.13 9.03 -8.22
CA PHE A 48 2.46 10.13 -8.91
C PHE A 48 3.00 11.48 -8.49
N ALA A 49 3.31 11.68 -7.22
CA ALA A 49 3.89 12.93 -6.73
C ALA A 49 5.23 13.22 -7.38
N ARG A 50 6.09 12.20 -7.50
CA ARG A 50 7.38 12.34 -8.18
C ARG A 50 7.22 12.60 -9.66
N ALA A 51 6.28 11.94 -10.31
CA ALA A 51 5.96 12.21 -11.70
C ALA A 51 5.52 13.66 -11.88
N LYS A 52 4.74 14.19 -10.95
CA LYS A 52 4.26 15.56 -10.99
C LYS A 52 5.38 16.59 -10.78
N VAL A 53 6.43 16.24 -10.06
CA VAL A 53 7.63 17.10 -9.94
C VAL A 53 8.25 17.35 -11.31
N HIS A 54 8.28 16.33 -12.16
CA HIS A 54 8.85 16.44 -13.51
C HIS A 54 7.85 16.98 -14.53
N TRP A 55 6.58 16.66 -14.34
CA TRP A 55 5.49 17.06 -15.25
C TRP A 55 4.36 17.70 -14.43
N GLY A 56 4.49 18.99 -14.15
CA GLY A 56 3.58 19.70 -13.26
C GLY A 56 2.12 19.70 -13.67
N LYS A 57 1.83 19.46 -14.95
CA LYS A 57 0.47 19.39 -15.47
C LYS A 57 -0.15 18.01 -15.35
N LEU A 58 0.57 17.03 -14.80
CA LEU A 58 0.05 15.68 -14.61
C LEU A 58 -1.16 15.70 -13.69
N ASP A 59 -2.26 15.11 -14.15
CA ASP A 59 -3.45 14.85 -13.35
C ASP A 59 -3.57 13.34 -13.16
N ALA A 60 -3.31 12.88 -11.94
CA ALA A 60 -3.28 11.46 -11.63
C ALA A 60 -4.65 10.81 -11.81
N GLU A 61 -5.74 11.52 -11.49
CA GLU A 61 -7.08 10.99 -11.67
C GLU A 61 -7.39 10.77 -13.14
N LYS A 62 -7.09 11.74 -13.99
CA LYS A 62 -7.29 11.60 -15.44
C LYS A 62 -6.43 10.49 -16.01
N LEU A 63 -5.19 10.37 -15.53
CA LEU A 63 -4.27 9.35 -15.98
C LEU A 63 -4.84 7.94 -15.81
N VAL A 64 -5.58 7.72 -14.73
CA VAL A 64 -6.14 6.40 -14.40
C VAL A 64 -7.52 6.19 -15.02
N THR A 65 -8.34 7.24 -15.09
CA THR A 65 -9.74 7.14 -15.54
C THR A 65 -9.92 7.31 -17.06
N GLU A 66 -9.02 8.04 -17.71
CA GLU A 66 -9.06 8.25 -19.15
C GLU A 66 -8.25 7.19 -19.88
N GLY A 67 -8.70 6.83 -21.07
CA GLY A 67 -7.97 5.93 -21.94
C GLY A 67 -6.74 6.58 -22.58
N PRO A 68 -6.03 5.84 -23.44
CA PRO A 68 -4.87 6.38 -24.15
C PRO A 68 -5.23 7.61 -24.96
N PRO A 69 -4.26 8.54 -25.16
CA PRO A 69 -4.49 9.69 -26.03
C PRO A 69 -4.88 9.28 -27.44
N GLU A 70 -5.61 10.15 -28.13
CA GLU A 70 -6.01 9.91 -29.50
C GLU A 70 -4.78 9.62 -30.39
N GLY A 71 -4.89 8.59 -31.22
CA GLY A 71 -3.81 8.12 -32.06
C GLY A 71 -2.83 7.16 -31.36
N LYS A 72 -3.01 6.92 -30.05
CA LYS A 72 -2.16 6.06 -29.25
C LYS A 72 -2.91 4.92 -28.56
N GLU A 73 -4.06 4.54 -29.11
CA GLU A 73 -4.95 3.51 -28.55
C GLU A 73 -4.28 2.14 -28.46
N HIS A 74 -3.26 1.91 -29.26
CA HIS A 74 -2.47 0.67 -29.23
C HIS A 74 -1.55 0.55 -28.01
N ARG A 75 -1.32 1.65 -27.29
CA ARG A 75 -0.46 1.68 -26.09
C ARG A 75 -1.25 1.20 -24.88
N ARG A 76 -0.79 0.08 -24.30
CA ARG A 76 -1.38 -0.48 -23.09
C ARG A 76 -0.39 -0.39 -21.93
N PRO A 77 -0.86 -0.11 -20.70
CA PRO A 77 0.04 -0.01 -19.54
C PRO A 77 0.94 -1.23 -19.35
N GLU A 78 0.43 -2.41 -19.66
CA GLU A 78 1.14 -3.67 -19.49
C GLU A 78 2.45 -3.73 -20.29
N LYS A 79 2.53 -3.03 -21.40
CA LYS A 79 3.73 -2.96 -22.22
C LYS A 79 4.90 -2.27 -21.52
N TYR A 80 4.59 -1.46 -20.50
CA TYR A 80 5.57 -0.63 -19.82
C TYR A 80 5.91 -1.15 -18.42
N TYR A 81 5.29 -2.23 -17.97
CA TYR A 81 5.51 -2.76 -16.62
C TYR A 81 6.98 -3.07 -16.33
N GLU A 82 7.67 -3.71 -17.28
CA GLU A 82 9.09 -4.01 -17.11
C GLU A 82 9.93 -2.75 -16.97
N GLY A 83 9.64 -1.74 -17.78
CA GLY A 83 10.40 -0.50 -17.78
C GLY A 83 10.26 0.31 -16.48
N VAL A 84 9.16 0.13 -15.75
CA VAL A 84 8.92 0.85 -14.49
C VAL A 84 9.15 0.00 -13.24
N LEU A 85 9.52 -1.28 -13.41
CA LEU A 85 9.64 -2.22 -12.31
C LEU A 85 10.68 -1.79 -11.28
N LYS A 86 11.86 -1.35 -11.72
CA LYS A 86 12.93 -0.91 -10.83
C LYS A 86 12.49 0.29 -9.98
N GLY A 87 11.89 1.29 -10.62
CA GLY A 87 11.36 2.45 -9.91
C GLY A 87 10.25 2.07 -8.93
N SER A 88 9.39 1.14 -9.34
CA SER A 88 8.32 0.64 -8.49
C SER A 88 8.85 -0.03 -7.22
N ARG A 89 9.92 -0.84 -7.36
CA ARG A 89 10.57 -1.48 -6.21
C ARG A 89 11.18 -0.47 -5.24
N LEU A 90 11.78 0.59 -5.78
CA LEU A 90 12.35 1.66 -4.94
C LEU A 90 11.27 2.37 -4.14
N VAL A 91 10.14 2.67 -4.76
CA VAL A 91 8.98 3.27 -4.06
C VAL A 91 8.40 2.29 -3.03
N ALA A 92 8.29 1.02 -3.38
CA ALA A 92 7.78 0.00 -2.47
C ALA A 92 8.66 -0.13 -1.22
N ASN A 93 9.97 -0.03 -1.36
CA ASN A 93 10.90 -0.06 -0.21
C ASN A 93 10.62 1.08 0.76
N GLU A 94 10.24 2.25 0.28
CA GLU A 94 9.85 3.37 1.14
C GLU A 94 8.54 3.09 1.88
N CYS A 95 7.62 2.37 1.25
CA CYS A 95 6.30 2.07 1.81
C CYS A 95 6.31 0.92 2.83
N THR A 96 7.38 0.14 2.90
CA THR A 96 7.48 -0.99 3.84
C THR A 96 8.13 -0.60 5.17
N ARG A 97 8.45 0.68 5.38
CA ARG A 97 9.03 1.16 6.63
C ARG A 97 7.97 1.21 7.73
N ASP A 98 8.43 1.13 8.96
CA ASP A 98 7.59 1.10 10.16
C ASP A 98 6.63 2.29 10.28
N VAL A 99 6.96 3.41 9.66
CA VAL A 99 6.10 4.61 9.61
C VAL A 99 4.70 4.30 9.09
N ILE A 100 4.58 3.41 8.12
CA ILE A 100 3.28 2.99 7.58
C ILE A 100 2.44 2.30 8.66
N PHE A 101 3.06 1.45 9.46
CA PHE A 101 2.38 0.75 10.56
C PHE A 101 1.96 1.70 11.67
N GLU A 102 2.75 2.72 11.96
CA GLU A 102 2.38 3.76 12.91
C GLU A 102 1.15 4.53 12.45
N LYS A 103 1.12 4.93 11.19
CA LYS A 103 -0.04 5.61 10.60
C LYS A 103 -1.28 4.73 10.69
N PHE A 104 -1.14 3.45 10.39
CA PHE A 104 -2.22 2.48 10.49
C PHE A 104 -2.73 2.38 11.94
N ALA A 105 -1.84 2.31 12.91
CA ALA A 105 -2.19 2.22 14.32
C ALA A 105 -2.97 3.45 14.82
N ARG A 106 -2.70 4.63 14.27
CA ARG A 106 -3.44 5.86 14.59
C ARG A 106 -4.87 5.83 14.06
N VAL A 107 -5.05 5.30 12.83
CA VAL A 107 -6.37 5.21 12.19
C VAL A 107 -7.22 4.11 12.83
N TYR A 108 -6.59 3.03 13.25
CA TYR A 108 -7.25 1.88 13.88
C TYR A 108 -6.67 1.64 15.26
N PRO A 109 -7.15 2.40 16.30
CA PRO A 109 -6.62 2.26 17.65
C PRO A 109 -6.70 0.82 18.13
N MET A 110 -5.61 0.37 18.75
CA MET A 110 -5.52 -1.00 19.28
C MET A 110 -6.14 -1.08 20.65
N ARG A 111 -7.08 -1.99 20.80
CA ARG A 111 -7.74 -2.24 22.10
C ARG A 111 -8.04 -3.71 22.29
#